data_688e4b270938d18b8f464dbb54042885
#
_entry.id   688e4b270938d18b8f464dbb54042885
#
_cell.length_a   1.000
_cell.length_b   1.000
_cell.length_c   1.000
_cell.angle_alpha   90.00
_cell.angle_beta   90.00
_cell.angle_gamma   90.00
#
_symmetry.space_group_name_H-M   'P 1'
#
loop_
_entity.id
_entity.type
_entity.pdbx_description
1 polymer ?
#
loop_
_entity_poly.entity_id
_entity_poly.type
_entity_poly.pdbx_seq_one_letter_code
_entity_poly.pdbx_strand_id
1 'polypeptide(L)'
;VLDVHSGRAHSTLGSLKLIKPLRRMWISNQLLQKPNGPMPWAWPWGLFGGGLLPDLLGSVTERVGFSVYDVSYAASLAVMLGVFIYTLFVIAEKPRPLNPQALKRGFTTVPLVIRDASLIALRNPALSMLLAALVFFLMATNPVEVIWPTHAKPMLEEGYANAVIGILTAAYFFSIAFGASLSPRISRIFRRRHTMTLAAAFACLAGFQIALALQGSIVGFVTVFILYSVFLGVSETPASSILHRCVEDRQRSTMLSLRSLVQQLGAALGLILAGFIAEVYSTPTAWVIGSVFLVLAVLLISILAKRLTSEND
;
A
#
# COMPACT_ATOMS: atom_id res chain seq x y z
N VAL A 1 38.74 17.81 60.77
CA VAL A 1 38.30 16.79 61.71
C VAL A 1 36.90 16.33 61.30
N LEU A 2 36.75 15.02 61.16
CA LEU A 2 35.53 14.21 60.93
C LEU A 2 35.02 14.00 59.51
N ASP A 3 35.38 12.86 59.04
CA ASP A 3 34.66 11.76 58.40
C ASP A 3 33.22 12.04 57.92
N VAL A 4 33.03 11.88 56.60
CA VAL A 4 31.84 11.38 55.96
C VAL A 4 32.24 10.49 54.77
N HIS A 5 32.50 9.22 55.02
CA HIS A 5 32.51 8.19 53.99
C HIS A 5 31.64 7.04 54.46
N SER A 6 30.50 6.84 53.84
CA SER A 6 29.87 5.54 53.51
C SER A 6 28.40 5.75 53.19
N GLY A 7 27.98 5.45 51.94
CA GLY A 7 26.55 5.45 51.63
C GLY A 7 26.18 5.67 50.17
N ARG A 8 26.93 5.15 49.17
CA ARG A 8 26.46 5.09 47.79
C ARG A 8 27.07 3.92 47.02
N ALA A 9 26.63 2.72 47.31
CA ALA A 9 26.97 1.55 46.49
C ALA A 9 25.92 0.42 46.43
N HIS A 10 24.65 0.64 46.84
CA HIS A 10 23.65 -0.44 46.88
C HIS A 10 22.41 -0.24 46.00
N SER A 11 22.31 0.81 45.19
CA SER A 11 21.11 1.05 44.37
C SER A 11 21.22 0.64 42.90
N THR A 12 22.39 0.28 42.37
CA THR A 12 22.61 -0.07 40.95
C THR A 12 22.50 -1.57 40.63
N LEU A 13 22.53 -2.43 41.62
CA LEU A 13 22.42 -3.89 41.44
C LEU A 13 20.98 -4.43 41.40
N GLY A 14 20.01 -3.65 41.87
CA GLY A 14 18.57 -4.00 41.82
C GLY A 14 17.94 -3.86 40.46
N SER A 15 18.37 -2.87 39.66
CA SER A 15 17.80 -2.57 38.33
C SER A 15 18.22 -3.57 37.24
N LEU A 16 19.38 -4.19 37.38
CA LEU A 16 19.89 -5.19 36.40
C LEU A 16 19.21 -6.56 36.51
N LYS A 17 18.64 -6.91 37.67
CA LYS A 17 17.91 -8.19 37.86
C LYS A 17 16.49 -8.17 37.28
N LEU A 18 15.86 -6.99 37.12
CA LEU A 18 14.53 -6.85 36.54
C LEU A 18 14.55 -6.80 34.99
N ILE A 19 15.67 -6.42 34.38
CA ILE A 19 15.78 -6.30 32.91
C ILE A 19 15.89 -7.68 32.22
N LYS A 20 16.49 -8.68 32.88
CA LYS A 20 16.65 -10.01 32.27
C LYS A 20 15.34 -10.75 32.00
N PRO A 21 14.33 -10.80 32.91
CA PRO A 21 13.06 -11.44 32.62
C PRO A 21 12.22 -10.70 31.57
N LEU A 22 12.25 -9.33 31.57
CA LEU A 22 11.56 -8.53 30.56
C LEU A 22 12.16 -8.73 29.16
N ARG A 23 13.49 -8.82 29.06
CA ARG A 23 14.16 -9.13 27.79
C ARG A 23 13.84 -10.54 27.27
N ARG A 24 13.74 -11.54 28.15
CA ARG A 24 13.32 -12.89 27.76
C ARG A 24 11.84 -12.94 27.34
N MET A 25 10.96 -12.22 28.01
CA MET A 25 9.55 -12.12 27.67
C MET A 25 9.35 -11.36 26.34
N TRP A 26 10.15 -10.34 26.06
CA TRP A 26 10.13 -9.62 24.80
C TRP A 26 10.64 -10.46 23.62
N ILE A 27 11.74 -11.21 23.82
CA ILE A 27 12.28 -12.14 22.81
C ILE A 27 11.33 -13.32 22.58
N SER A 28 10.68 -13.87 23.59
CA SER A 28 9.70 -14.93 23.42
C SER A 28 8.44 -14.46 22.69
N ASN A 29 7.98 -13.24 22.92
CA ASN A 29 6.87 -12.64 22.16
C ASN A 29 7.25 -12.32 20.70
N GLN A 30 8.50 -11.99 20.42
CA GLN A 30 8.98 -11.80 19.03
C GLN A 30 9.10 -13.15 18.28
N LEU A 31 9.44 -14.22 18.97
CA LEU A 31 9.51 -15.57 18.39
C LEU A 31 8.13 -16.22 18.21
N LEU A 32 7.11 -15.77 18.98
CA LEU A 32 5.72 -16.20 18.83
C LEU A 32 4.94 -15.39 17.79
N GLN A 33 5.45 -14.23 17.36
CA GLN A 33 4.98 -13.55 16.15
C GLN A 33 5.59 -14.21 14.89
N LYS A 34 5.32 -15.52 14.70
CA LYS A 34 5.28 -16.05 13.34
C LYS A 34 4.24 -15.20 12.58
N PRO A 35 4.55 -14.77 11.36
CA PRO A 35 3.58 -14.07 10.53
C PRO A 35 2.47 -15.05 10.16
N ASN A 36 1.48 -15.20 11.05
CA ASN A 36 0.20 -15.85 10.74
C ASN A 36 -0.71 -14.86 9.99
N GLY A 37 -0.13 -13.99 9.18
CA GLY A 37 -0.85 -13.28 8.15
C GLY A 37 -1.31 -14.28 7.07
N PRO A 38 -2.43 -14.04 6.39
CA PRO A 38 -2.85 -14.88 5.28
C PRO A 38 -1.66 -15.02 4.33
N MET A 39 -1.34 -16.28 4.01
CA MET A 39 -0.16 -16.61 3.21
C MET A 39 -0.19 -15.81 1.90
N PRO A 40 0.88 -15.05 1.56
CA PRO A 40 0.86 -14.14 0.41
C PRO A 40 0.52 -14.81 -0.92
N TRP A 41 0.68 -16.14 -1.00
CA TRP A 41 0.35 -16.95 -2.19
C TRP A 41 -1.14 -17.30 -2.33
N ALA A 42 -1.98 -17.06 -1.32
CA ALA A 42 -3.43 -17.32 -1.43
C ALA A 42 -4.16 -16.30 -2.31
N TRP A 43 -3.68 -15.06 -2.36
CA TRP A 43 -4.28 -13.96 -3.15
C TRP A 43 -4.27 -14.20 -4.65
N PRO A 44 -3.15 -14.68 -5.28
CA PRO A 44 -3.13 -14.94 -6.70
C PRO A 44 -4.15 -16.00 -7.14
N TRP A 45 -4.39 -17.03 -6.31
CA TRP A 45 -5.36 -18.08 -6.61
C TRP A 45 -6.80 -17.57 -6.62
N GLY A 46 -7.15 -16.66 -5.71
CA GLY A 46 -8.46 -16.03 -5.69
C GLY A 46 -8.72 -15.20 -6.95
N LEU A 47 -7.74 -14.45 -7.41
CA LEU A 47 -7.84 -13.63 -8.62
C LEU A 47 -7.87 -14.47 -9.90
N PHE A 48 -7.04 -15.51 -9.95
CA PHE A 48 -7.04 -16.48 -11.05
C PHE A 48 -8.38 -17.20 -11.13
N GLY A 49 -8.88 -17.71 -10.00
CA GLY A 49 -10.19 -18.35 -9.93
C GLY A 49 -11.33 -17.39 -10.32
N GLY A 50 -11.30 -16.15 -9.83
CA GLY A 50 -12.29 -15.12 -10.15
C GLY A 50 -12.35 -14.79 -11.65
N GLY A 51 -11.20 -14.79 -12.33
CA GLY A 51 -11.14 -14.57 -13.79
C GLY A 51 -11.66 -15.75 -14.61
N LEU A 52 -11.48 -17.00 -14.11
CA LEU A 52 -11.97 -18.21 -14.80
C LEU A 52 -13.46 -18.48 -14.59
N LEU A 53 -14.05 -18.04 -13.47
CA LEU A 53 -15.45 -18.31 -13.15
C LEU A 53 -16.44 -17.85 -14.24
N PRO A 54 -16.32 -16.65 -14.83
CA PRO A 54 -17.17 -16.22 -15.93
C PRO A 54 -17.08 -17.13 -17.15
N ASP A 55 -15.88 -17.55 -17.51
CA ASP A 55 -15.67 -18.39 -18.71
C ASP A 55 -16.16 -19.83 -18.50
N LEU A 56 -16.06 -20.37 -17.26
CA LEU A 56 -16.49 -21.74 -16.95
C LEU A 56 -18.00 -21.86 -16.71
N LEU A 57 -18.61 -20.88 -16.05
CA LEU A 57 -19.99 -20.96 -15.58
C LEU A 57 -20.94 -19.96 -16.27
N GLY A 58 -20.44 -19.11 -17.17
CA GLY A 58 -21.23 -18.08 -17.82
C GLY A 58 -22.43 -18.64 -18.59
N SER A 59 -22.27 -19.76 -19.29
CA SER A 59 -23.36 -20.42 -20.00
C SER A 59 -24.46 -20.96 -19.07
N VAL A 60 -24.14 -21.28 -17.82
CA VAL A 60 -25.10 -21.74 -16.81
C VAL A 60 -25.87 -20.55 -16.23
N THR A 61 -25.16 -19.44 -15.95
CA THR A 61 -25.78 -18.23 -15.38
C THR A 61 -26.72 -17.55 -16.35
N GLU A 62 -26.37 -17.47 -17.62
CA GLU A 62 -27.25 -16.93 -18.67
C GLU A 62 -28.55 -17.70 -18.81
N ARG A 63 -28.54 -19.05 -18.64
CA ARG A 63 -29.77 -19.87 -18.63
C ARG A 63 -30.71 -19.55 -17.47
N VAL A 64 -30.17 -19.02 -16.36
CA VAL A 64 -30.94 -18.66 -15.17
C VAL A 64 -31.28 -17.16 -15.15
N GLY A 65 -30.91 -16.41 -16.19
CA GLY A 65 -31.24 -14.98 -16.34
C GLY A 65 -30.28 -14.05 -15.59
N PHE A 66 -29.10 -14.54 -15.18
CA PHE A 66 -28.07 -13.75 -14.53
C PHE A 66 -26.95 -13.36 -15.52
N SER A 67 -26.26 -12.27 -15.24
CA SER A 67 -25.06 -11.89 -15.98
C SER A 67 -23.91 -12.89 -15.77
N VAL A 68 -23.07 -13.06 -16.77
CA VAL A 68 -21.87 -13.91 -16.72
C VAL A 68 -20.95 -13.54 -15.53
N TYR A 69 -20.93 -12.26 -15.13
CA TYR A 69 -20.10 -11.77 -14.02
C TYR A 69 -20.72 -11.99 -12.63
N ASP A 70 -22.03 -12.28 -12.54
CA ASP A 70 -22.71 -12.46 -11.25
C ASP A 70 -22.14 -13.63 -10.44
N VAL A 71 -21.60 -14.66 -11.13
CA VAL A 71 -20.90 -15.78 -10.48
C VAL A 71 -19.70 -15.31 -9.67
N SER A 72 -18.89 -14.42 -10.24
CA SER A 72 -17.70 -13.90 -9.56
C SER A 72 -18.07 -13.07 -8.33
N TYR A 73 -19.15 -12.28 -8.41
CA TYR A 73 -19.69 -11.53 -7.26
C TYR A 73 -20.26 -12.47 -6.19
N ALA A 74 -21.01 -13.50 -6.58
CA ALA A 74 -21.56 -14.49 -5.66
C ALA A 74 -20.44 -15.28 -4.95
N ALA A 75 -19.42 -15.70 -5.68
CA ALA A 75 -18.24 -16.37 -5.11
C ALA A 75 -17.51 -15.45 -4.13
N SER A 76 -17.31 -14.19 -4.47
CA SER A 76 -16.68 -13.19 -3.60
C SER A 76 -17.49 -12.98 -2.32
N LEU A 77 -18.82 -12.90 -2.43
CA LEU A 77 -19.72 -12.77 -1.30
C LEU A 77 -19.62 -14.01 -0.38
N ALA A 78 -19.60 -15.21 -0.94
CA ALA A 78 -19.47 -16.46 -0.17
C ALA A 78 -18.13 -16.51 0.61
N VAL A 79 -17.03 -16.12 -0.04
CA VAL A 79 -15.71 -16.03 0.60
C VAL A 79 -15.73 -15.00 1.73
N MET A 80 -16.29 -13.81 1.49
CA MET A 80 -16.38 -12.74 2.51
C MET A 80 -17.22 -13.17 3.71
N LEU A 81 -18.35 -13.86 3.48
CA LEU A 81 -19.17 -14.44 4.55
C LEU A 81 -18.38 -15.49 5.32
N GLY A 82 -17.63 -16.36 4.64
CA GLY A 82 -16.78 -17.36 5.28
C GLY A 82 -15.70 -16.72 6.16
N VAL A 83 -15.02 -15.69 5.67
CA VAL A 83 -14.03 -14.91 6.44
C VAL A 83 -14.69 -14.21 7.62
N PHE A 84 -15.87 -13.62 7.43
CA PHE A 84 -16.62 -12.98 8.51
C PHE A 84 -16.97 -13.99 9.62
N ILE A 85 -17.54 -15.14 9.26
CA ILE A 85 -17.88 -16.21 10.20
C ILE A 85 -16.62 -16.70 10.91
N TYR A 86 -15.53 -16.98 10.17
CA TYR A 86 -14.26 -17.38 10.76
C TYR A 86 -13.74 -16.37 11.77
N THR A 87 -13.82 -15.06 11.44
CA THR A 87 -13.40 -13.96 12.30
C THR A 87 -14.19 -13.95 13.63
N LEU A 88 -15.50 -14.18 13.59
CA LEU A 88 -16.35 -14.27 14.80
C LEU A 88 -15.93 -15.39 15.75
N PHE A 89 -15.43 -16.51 15.22
CA PHE A 89 -15.00 -17.64 16.05
C PHE A 89 -13.56 -17.52 16.55
N VAL A 90 -12.67 -16.88 15.79
CA VAL A 90 -11.23 -16.82 16.10
C VAL A 90 -10.85 -15.59 16.93
N ILE A 91 -11.53 -14.45 16.68
CA ILE A 91 -11.23 -13.22 17.40
C ILE A 91 -12.12 -13.14 18.63
N ALA A 92 -11.61 -13.62 19.77
CA ALA A 92 -12.26 -13.46 21.08
C ALA A 92 -12.00 -12.03 21.61
N GLU A 93 -12.89 -11.10 21.30
CA GLU A 93 -12.86 -9.77 21.91
C GLU A 93 -13.56 -9.78 23.25
N LYS A 94 -12.96 -9.10 24.25
CA LYS A 94 -13.65 -8.88 25.53
C LYS A 94 -14.88 -8.00 25.27
N PRO A 95 -16.09 -8.44 25.65
CA PRO A 95 -17.30 -7.67 25.44
C PRO A 95 -17.17 -6.31 26.15
N ARG A 96 -17.29 -5.25 25.38
CA ARG A 96 -17.35 -3.89 25.92
C ARG A 96 -18.81 -3.45 26.00
N PRO A 97 -19.22 -2.78 27.09
CA PRO A 97 -20.58 -2.26 27.17
C PRO A 97 -20.83 -1.28 26.02
N LEU A 98 -21.93 -1.48 25.31
CA LEU A 98 -22.36 -0.59 24.26
C LEU A 98 -22.66 0.80 24.86
N ASN A 99 -21.89 1.79 24.47
CA ASN A 99 -22.09 3.17 24.87
C ASN A 99 -22.54 4.01 23.67
N PRO A 100 -23.84 4.30 23.51
CA PRO A 100 -24.34 5.08 22.38
C PRO A 100 -23.73 6.48 22.29
N GLN A 101 -23.35 7.05 23.44
CA GLN A 101 -22.69 8.36 23.48
C GLN A 101 -21.25 8.27 22.93
N ALA A 102 -20.56 7.14 23.11
CA ALA A 102 -19.23 6.93 22.56
C ALA A 102 -19.27 6.85 21.03
N LEU A 103 -20.31 6.24 20.44
CA LEU A 103 -20.52 6.20 19.01
C LEU A 103 -20.73 7.61 18.44
N LYS A 104 -21.65 8.40 19.05
CA LYS A 104 -21.90 9.80 18.67
C LYS A 104 -20.64 10.65 18.79
N ARG A 105 -19.90 10.52 19.91
CA ARG A 105 -18.62 11.21 20.10
C ARG A 105 -17.60 10.79 19.06
N GLY A 106 -17.52 9.50 18.67
CA GLY A 106 -16.66 9.01 17.63
C GLY A 106 -16.86 9.77 16.32
N PHE A 107 -18.10 9.88 15.85
CA PHE A 107 -18.41 10.62 14.61
C PHE A 107 -18.09 12.12 14.71
N THR A 108 -18.35 12.76 15.83
CA THR A 108 -18.07 14.20 16.00
C THR A 108 -16.58 14.51 16.20
N THR A 109 -15.79 13.56 16.70
CA THR A 109 -14.34 13.75 16.89
C THR A 109 -13.49 13.44 15.68
N VAL A 110 -13.99 12.63 14.72
CA VAL A 110 -13.23 12.27 13.49
C VAL A 110 -12.74 13.50 12.71
N PRO A 111 -13.56 14.55 12.44
CA PRO A 111 -13.08 15.74 11.74
C PRO A 111 -11.98 16.48 12.52
N LEU A 112 -12.07 16.51 13.84
CA LEU A 112 -11.05 17.13 14.69
C LEU A 112 -9.74 16.36 14.66
N VAL A 113 -9.81 15.02 14.73
CA VAL A 113 -8.63 14.16 14.60
C VAL A 113 -7.95 14.33 13.24
N ILE A 114 -8.73 14.38 12.15
CA ILE A 114 -8.19 14.63 10.81
C ILE A 114 -7.53 16.02 10.75
N ARG A 115 -8.19 17.05 11.26
CA ARG A 115 -7.64 18.40 11.29
C ARG A 115 -6.33 18.47 12.08
N ASP A 116 -6.30 17.89 13.28
CA ASP A 116 -5.12 17.92 14.13
C ASP A 116 -3.96 17.12 13.53
N ALA A 117 -4.24 15.96 12.94
CA ALA A 117 -3.27 15.17 12.18
C ALA A 117 -2.72 15.95 10.98
N SER A 118 -3.59 16.64 10.23
CA SER A 118 -3.19 17.47 9.10
C SER A 118 -2.33 18.65 9.53
N LEU A 119 -2.65 19.30 10.66
CA LEU A 119 -1.83 20.38 11.20
C LEU A 119 -0.45 19.88 11.65
N ILE A 120 -0.36 18.70 12.26
CA ILE A 120 0.93 18.08 12.61
C ILE A 120 1.73 17.80 11.33
N ALA A 121 1.09 17.23 10.32
CA ALA A 121 1.73 16.94 9.04
C ALA A 121 2.25 18.23 8.37
N LEU A 122 1.45 19.30 8.34
CA LEU A 122 1.83 20.58 7.73
C LEU A 122 2.95 21.30 8.49
N ARG A 123 3.04 21.12 9.80
CA ARG A 123 4.12 21.70 10.64
C ARG A 123 5.46 20.96 10.44
N ASN A 124 5.43 19.73 9.97
CA ASN A 124 6.63 18.95 9.66
C ASN A 124 6.87 18.94 8.13
N PRO A 125 7.83 19.76 7.62
CA PRO A 125 8.06 19.87 6.19
C PRO A 125 8.45 18.55 5.51
N ALA A 126 9.16 17.66 6.23
CA ALA A 126 9.54 16.35 5.70
C ALA A 126 8.32 15.46 5.52
N LEU A 127 7.40 15.46 6.50
CA LEU A 127 6.17 14.70 6.43
C LEU A 127 5.21 15.25 5.36
N SER A 128 5.07 16.58 5.26
CA SER A 128 4.27 17.22 4.22
C SER A 128 4.74 16.86 2.81
N MET A 129 6.05 16.92 2.57
CA MET A 129 6.63 16.56 1.27
C MET A 129 6.41 15.09 0.93
N LEU A 130 6.56 14.19 1.91
CA LEU A 130 6.27 12.78 1.71
C LEU A 130 4.80 12.54 1.36
N LEU A 131 3.86 13.13 2.13
CA LEU A 131 2.44 12.96 1.89
C LEU A 131 2.02 13.54 0.53
N ALA A 132 2.52 14.72 0.15
CA ALA A 132 2.28 15.31 -1.16
C ALA A 132 2.82 14.43 -2.30
N ALA A 133 4.02 13.87 -2.15
CA ALA A 133 4.58 12.94 -3.13
C ALA A 133 3.72 11.67 -3.27
N LEU A 134 3.16 11.15 -2.16
CA LEU A 134 2.27 10.00 -2.18
C LEU A 134 0.90 10.31 -2.81
N VAL A 135 0.39 11.54 -2.68
CA VAL A 135 -0.80 11.99 -3.44
C VAL A 135 -0.52 11.92 -4.94
N PHE A 136 0.56 12.54 -5.41
CA PHE A 136 0.92 12.51 -6.83
C PHE A 136 1.21 11.09 -7.33
N PHE A 137 1.83 10.26 -6.50
CA PHE A 137 2.05 8.85 -6.81
C PHE A 137 0.73 8.13 -7.10
N LEU A 138 -0.29 8.24 -6.22
CA LEU A 138 -1.58 7.60 -6.43
C LEU A 138 -2.39 8.25 -7.57
N MET A 139 -2.25 9.57 -7.78
CA MET A 139 -2.85 10.23 -8.95
C MET A 139 -2.37 9.62 -10.27
N ALA A 140 -1.12 9.20 -10.32
CA ALA A 140 -0.53 8.60 -11.51
C ALA A 140 -0.82 7.11 -11.65
N THR A 141 -0.67 6.35 -10.56
CA THR A 141 -0.62 4.87 -10.62
C THR A 141 -2.00 4.22 -10.53
N ASN A 142 -2.94 4.79 -9.76
CA ASN A 142 -4.26 4.22 -9.59
C ASN A 142 -5.07 4.17 -10.89
N PRO A 143 -5.04 5.18 -11.80
CA PRO A 143 -5.68 5.08 -13.11
C PRO A 143 -5.12 3.94 -13.98
N VAL A 144 -3.83 3.65 -13.90
CA VAL A 144 -3.25 2.51 -14.61
C VAL A 144 -3.86 1.23 -14.08
N GLU A 145 -3.91 1.06 -12.75
CA GLU A 145 -4.45 -0.13 -12.08
C GLU A 145 -5.93 -0.39 -12.43
N VAL A 146 -6.74 0.66 -12.56
CA VAL A 146 -8.18 0.52 -12.80
C VAL A 146 -8.51 0.36 -14.29
N ILE A 147 -7.78 1.07 -15.18
CA ILE A 147 -8.16 1.16 -16.60
C ILE A 147 -7.43 0.13 -17.47
N TRP A 148 -6.31 -0.46 -16.99
CA TRP A 148 -5.53 -1.40 -17.81
C TRP A 148 -6.33 -2.58 -18.39
N PRO A 149 -7.33 -3.20 -17.70
CA PRO A 149 -8.07 -4.32 -18.29
C PRO A 149 -8.86 -3.89 -19.53
N THR A 150 -9.46 -2.71 -19.48
CA THR A 150 -10.21 -2.15 -20.62
C THR A 150 -9.30 -1.85 -21.80
N HIS A 151 -8.07 -1.40 -21.54
CA HIS A 151 -7.08 -1.12 -22.58
C HIS A 151 -6.47 -2.39 -23.17
N ALA A 152 -6.23 -3.42 -22.35
CA ALA A 152 -5.63 -4.68 -22.78
C ALA A 152 -6.63 -5.60 -23.53
N LYS A 153 -7.91 -5.54 -23.18
CA LYS A 153 -8.94 -6.42 -23.73
C LYS A 153 -8.99 -6.45 -25.26
N PRO A 154 -8.91 -5.32 -26.00
CA PRO A 154 -8.90 -5.33 -27.47
C PRO A 154 -7.66 -5.97 -28.09
N MET A 155 -6.58 -6.18 -27.31
CA MET A 155 -5.34 -6.83 -27.78
C MET A 155 -5.39 -8.36 -27.61
N LEU A 156 -6.48 -8.89 -27.02
CA LEU A 156 -6.68 -10.31 -26.72
C LEU A 156 -7.67 -10.92 -27.70
N GLU A 157 -7.52 -12.22 -27.99
CA GLU A 157 -8.48 -12.98 -28.77
C GLU A 157 -9.82 -13.08 -28.02
N GLU A 158 -10.92 -12.95 -28.77
CA GLU A 158 -12.27 -13.15 -28.23
C GLU A 158 -12.41 -14.60 -27.75
N GLY A 159 -12.94 -14.83 -26.60
CA GLY A 159 -13.16 -16.15 -26.00
C GLY A 159 -12.29 -16.47 -24.80
N TYR A 160 -11.05 -15.96 -24.74
CA TYR A 160 -10.17 -16.19 -23.59
C TYR A 160 -9.78 -14.89 -22.84
N ALA A 161 -10.30 -13.76 -23.28
CA ALA A 161 -9.93 -12.44 -22.76
C ALA A 161 -10.11 -12.32 -21.23
N ASN A 162 -11.21 -12.84 -20.67
CA ASN A 162 -11.46 -12.77 -19.23
C ASN A 162 -10.48 -13.63 -18.41
N ALA A 163 -10.19 -14.85 -18.89
CA ALA A 163 -9.20 -15.71 -18.24
C ALA A 163 -7.80 -15.08 -18.26
N VAL A 164 -7.39 -14.50 -19.40
CA VAL A 164 -6.09 -13.82 -19.54
C VAL A 164 -6.02 -12.59 -18.61
N ILE A 165 -7.08 -11.79 -18.53
CA ILE A 165 -7.16 -10.65 -17.59
C ILE A 165 -7.04 -11.14 -16.15
N GLY A 166 -7.70 -12.24 -15.78
CA GLY A 166 -7.58 -12.84 -14.44
C GLY A 166 -6.15 -13.28 -14.12
N ILE A 167 -5.47 -13.95 -15.08
CA ILE A 167 -4.06 -14.35 -14.96
C ILE A 167 -3.15 -13.12 -14.81
N LEU A 168 -3.35 -12.09 -15.62
CA LEU A 168 -2.56 -10.86 -15.56
C LEU A 168 -2.78 -10.11 -14.26
N THR A 169 -4.01 -10.09 -13.73
CA THR A 169 -4.31 -9.52 -12.41
C THR A 169 -3.59 -10.28 -11.30
N ALA A 170 -3.60 -11.61 -11.35
CA ALA A 170 -2.84 -12.42 -10.40
C ALA A 170 -1.33 -12.15 -10.50
N ALA A 171 -0.78 -12.07 -11.72
CA ALA A 171 0.61 -11.73 -12.00
C ALA A 171 0.98 -10.32 -11.50
N TYR A 172 0.08 -9.35 -11.64
CA TYR A 172 0.22 -7.99 -11.11
C TYR A 172 0.47 -7.99 -9.59
N PHE A 173 -0.41 -8.62 -8.81
CA PHE A 173 -0.25 -8.69 -7.36
C PHE A 173 0.97 -9.50 -6.93
N PHE A 174 1.27 -10.60 -7.63
CA PHE A 174 2.50 -11.37 -7.40
C PHE A 174 3.75 -10.51 -7.65
N SER A 175 3.75 -9.72 -8.72
CA SER A 175 4.86 -8.82 -9.06
C SER A 175 5.06 -7.73 -8.03
N ILE A 176 3.97 -7.17 -7.47
CA ILE A 176 4.04 -6.21 -6.34
C ILE A 176 4.66 -6.88 -5.12
N ALA A 177 4.20 -8.07 -4.73
CA ALA A 177 4.74 -8.80 -3.59
C ALA A 177 6.23 -9.14 -3.79
N PHE A 178 6.60 -9.56 -5.00
CA PHE A 178 7.99 -9.80 -5.38
C PHE A 178 8.83 -8.53 -5.29
N GLY A 179 8.35 -7.41 -5.83
CA GLY A 179 8.98 -6.10 -5.74
C GLY A 179 9.19 -5.64 -4.29
N ALA A 180 8.18 -5.81 -3.43
CA ALA A 180 8.29 -5.52 -2.02
C ALA A 180 9.40 -6.35 -1.34
N SER A 181 9.54 -7.62 -1.71
CA SER A 181 10.62 -8.50 -1.23
C SER A 181 12.03 -8.08 -1.70
N LEU A 182 12.12 -7.46 -2.87
CA LEU A 182 13.37 -6.92 -3.44
C LEU A 182 13.75 -5.58 -2.83
N SER A 183 12.80 -4.82 -2.31
CA SER A 183 12.99 -3.45 -1.82
C SER A 183 14.16 -3.32 -0.82
N PRO A 184 14.37 -4.22 0.17
CA PRO A 184 15.52 -4.14 1.07
C PRO A 184 16.88 -4.36 0.36
N ARG A 185 16.90 -5.16 -0.73
CA ARG A 185 18.11 -5.37 -1.53
C ARG A 185 18.46 -4.13 -2.34
N ILE A 186 17.45 -3.54 -2.99
CA ILE A 186 17.59 -2.29 -3.76
C ILE A 186 18.01 -1.13 -2.86
N SER A 187 17.42 -1.02 -1.65
CA SER A 187 17.82 -0.01 -0.67
C SER A 187 19.29 -0.13 -0.24
N ARG A 188 19.88 -1.34 -0.25
CA ARG A 188 21.31 -1.53 0.03
C ARG A 188 22.21 -0.93 -1.07
N ILE A 189 21.80 -0.98 -2.33
CA ILE A 189 22.51 -0.33 -3.46
C ILE A 189 22.60 1.18 -3.21
N PHE A 190 21.55 1.79 -2.70
CA PHE A 190 21.49 3.21 -2.34
C PHE A 190 22.01 3.49 -0.92
N ARG A 191 22.89 2.62 -0.36
CA ARG A 191 23.47 2.76 0.98
C ARG A 191 22.39 2.96 2.08
N ARG A 192 21.25 2.27 1.96
CA ARG A 192 20.08 2.36 2.85
C ARG A 192 19.45 3.77 2.91
N ARG A 193 19.66 4.62 1.92
CA ARG A 193 18.98 5.91 1.78
C ARG A 193 17.59 5.68 1.21
N HIS A 194 16.58 5.52 2.08
CA HIS A 194 15.20 5.22 1.68
C HIS A 194 14.60 6.27 0.74
N THR A 195 14.95 7.56 0.90
CA THR A 195 14.52 8.63 -0.01
C THR A 195 15.06 8.43 -1.43
N MET A 196 16.33 8.06 -1.58
CA MET A 196 16.89 7.80 -2.91
C MET A 196 16.28 6.54 -3.54
N THR A 197 16.04 5.49 -2.75
CA THR A 197 15.35 4.28 -3.22
C THR A 197 13.95 4.61 -3.72
N LEU A 198 13.20 5.44 -2.97
CA LEU A 198 11.86 5.85 -3.33
C LEU A 198 11.84 6.73 -4.59
N ALA A 199 12.74 7.70 -4.68
CA ALA A 199 12.87 8.55 -5.87
C ALA A 199 13.21 7.73 -7.12
N ALA A 200 14.15 6.78 -7.01
CA ALA A 200 14.50 5.88 -8.11
C ALA A 200 13.32 4.99 -8.52
N ALA A 201 12.57 4.44 -7.55
CA ALA A 201 11.39 3.64 -7.84
C ALA A 201 10.31 4.47 -8.58
N PHE A 202 10.04 5.70 -8.14
CA PHE A 202 9.09 6.60 -8.82
C PHE A 202 9.57 7.01 -10.22
N ALA A 203 10.87 7.23 -10.41
CA ALA A 203 11.43 7.53 -11.73
C ALA A 203 11.29 6.33 -12.70
N CYS A 204 11.56 5.12 -12.23
CA CYS A 204 11.33 3.90 -13.00
C CYS A 204 9.84 3.73 -13.35
N LEU A 205 8.94 3.98 -12.40
CA LEU A 205 7.49 3.92 -12.63
C LEU A 205 7.06 4.93 -13.70
N ALA A 206 7.57 6.17 -13.67
CA ALA A 206 7.28 7.17 -14.71
C ALA A 206 7.72 6.68 -16.11
N GLY A 207 8.92 6.13 -16.20
CA GLY A 207 9.43 5.56 -17.45
C GLY A 207 8.62 4.36 -17.95
N PHE A 208 8.29 3.41 -17.06
CA PHE A 208 7.45 2.26 -17.43
C PHE A 208 6.02 2.65 -17.74
N GLN A 209 5.46 3.67 -17.11
CA GLN A 209 4.11 4.17 -17.42
C GLN A 209 4.04 4.78 -18.82
N ILE A 210 5.07 5.53 -19.23
CA ILE A 210 5.20 6.01 -20.62
C ILE A 210 5.40 4.83 -21.57
N ALA A 211 6.30 3.90 -21.23
CA ALA A 211 6.51 2.70 -22.04
C ALA A 211 5.24 1.88 -22.21
N LEU A 212 4.42 1.76 -21.15
CA LEU A 212 3.13 1.05 -21.19
C LEU A 212 2.14 1.71 -22.17
N ALA A 213 2.09 3.06 -22.17
CA ALA A 213 1.26 3.83 -23.09
C ALA A 213 1.64 3.64 -24.57
N LEU A 214 2.88 3.28 -24.85
CA LEU A 214 3.41 3.09 -26.22
C LEU A 214 3.27 1.64 -26.74
N GLN A 215 2.77 0.70 -25.91
CA GLN A 215 2.65 -0.69 -26.35
C GLN A 215 1.46 -0.89 -27.27
N GLY A 216 1.73 -1.46 -28.45
CA GLY A 216 0.71 -1.87 -29.41
C GLY A 216 0.47 -3.39 -29.47
N SER A 217 1.22 -4.18 -28.69
CA SER A 217 1.09 -5.65 -28.65
C SER A 217 0.90 -6.15 -27.23
N ILE A 218 0.13 -7.23 -27.07
CA ILE A 218 -0.15 -7.82 -25.76
C ILE A 218 1.13 -8.30 -25.06
N VAL A 219 2.09 -8.87 -25.79
CA VAL A 219 3.35 -9.36 -25.21
C VAL A 219 4.19 -8.20 -24.66
N GLY A 220 4.32 -7.11 -25.42
CA GLY A 220 5.01 -5.89 -24.98
C GLY A 220 4.30 -5.27 -23.79
N PHE A 221 2.97 -5.17 -23.84
CA PHE A 221 2.14 -4.65 -22.76
C PHE A 221 2.38 -5.45 -21.45
N VAL A 222 2.23 -6.78 -21.49
CA VAL A 222 2.39 -7.66 -20.33
C VAL A 222 3.80 -7.52 -19.73
N THR A 223 4.83 -7.51 -20.58
CA THR A 223 6.23 -7.41 -20.11
C THR A 223 6.44 -6.11 -19.34
N VAL A 224 6.02 -4.97 -19.92
CA VAL A 224 6.16 -3.66 -19.28
C VAL A 224 5.29 -3.55 -18.04
N PHE A 225 4.07 -4.10 -18.06
CA PHE A 225 3.13 -4.08 -16.94
C PHE A 225 3.65 -4.87 -15.73
N ILE A 226 4.29 -6.01 -15.95
CA ILE A 226 4.94 -6.79 -14.88
C ILE A 226 6.10 -6.00 -14.27
N LEU A 227 6.96 -5.39 -15.10
CA LEU A 227 8.07 -4.57 -14.61
C LEU A 227 7.56 -3.35 -13.82
N TYR A 228 6.54 -2.66 -14.34
CA TYR A 228 5.87 -1.57 -13.65
C TYR A 228 5.36 -2.02 -12.26
N SER A 229 4.69 -3.17 -12.20
CA SER A 229 4.12 -3.72 -10.96
C SER A 229 5.20 -4.09 -9.93
N VAL A 230 6.36 -4.58 -10.37
CA VAL A 230 7.51 -4.82 -9.48
C VAL A 230 7.96 -3.51 -8.81
N PHE A 231 8.06 -2.41 -9.57
CA PHE A 231 8.47 -1.13 -9.01
C PHE A 231 7.42 -0.48 -8.11
N LEU A 232 6.12 -0.76 -8.31
CA LEU A 232 5.08 -0.43 -7.32
C LEU A 232 5.40 -1.07 -5.97
N GLY A 233 5.71 -2.37 -5.96
CA GLY A 233 6.09 -3.08 -4.74
C GLY A 233 7.38 -2.56 -4.11
N VAL A 234 8.40 -2.23 -4.91
CA VAL A 234 9.67 -1.66 -4.43
C VAL A 234 9.45 -0.35 -3.68
N SER A 235 8.48 0.47 -4.08
CA SER A 235 8.22 1.80 -3.50
C SER A 235 7.61 1.77 -2.10
N GLU A 236 6.87 0.73 -1.72
CA GLU A 236 6.11 0.66 -0.46
C GLU A 236 6.98 0.67 0.80
N THR A 237 8.03 -0.15 0.82
CA THR A 237 8.91 -0.26 1.99
C THR A 237 9.66 1.04 2.31
N PRO A 238 10.29 1.73 1.33
CA PRO A 238 10.93 3.01 1.57
C PRO A 238 9.94 4.09 2.02
N ALA A 239 8.75 4.17 1.40
CA ALA A 239 7.72 5.14 1.77
C ALA A 239 7.29 4.97 3.24
N SER A 240 7.02 3.73 3.66
CA SER A 240 6.68 3.41 5.06
C SER A 240 7.83 3.71 6.01
N SER A 241 9.08 3.39 5.62
CA SER A 241 10.26 3.66 6.44
C SER A 241 10.50 5.15 6.68
N ILE A 242 10.29 6.00 5.65
CA ILE A 242 10.41 7.46 5.78
C ILE A 242 9.30 7.99 6.69
N LEU A 243 8.06 7.53 6.51
CA LEU A 243 6.94 7.93 7.37
C LEU A 243 7.23 7.64 8.84
N HIS A 244 7.68 6.42 9.15
CA HIS A 244 8.00 6.02 10.53
C HIS A 244 9.15 6.83 11.15
N ARG A 245 10.07 7.36 10.35
CA ARG A 245 11.13 8.25 10.85
C ARG A 245 10.64 9.67 11.15
N CYS A 246 9.63 10.13 10.42
CA CYS A 246 9.10 11.49 10.56
C CYS A 246 8.05 11.62 11.67
N VAL A 247 7.62 10.50 12.29
CA VAL A 247 6.47 10.46 13.20
C VAL A 247 6.85 9.79 14.52
N GLU A 248 6.45 10.40 15.63
CA GLU A 248 6.58 9.82 16.97
C GLU A 248 5.70 8.57 17.13
N ASP A 249 6.16 7.60 17.93
CA ASP A 249 5.45 6.33 18.15
C ASP A 249 4.00 6.51 18.60
N ARG A 250 3.74 7.52 19.43
CA ARG A 250 2.39 7.86 19.93
C ARG A 250 1.42 8.29 18.84
N GLN A 251 1.91 8.89 17.77
CA GLN A 251 1.10 9.46 16.67
C GLN A 251 1.07 8.54 15.44
N ARG A 252 1.79 7.42 15.47
CA ARG A 252 2.01 6.55 14.31
C ARG A 252 0.71 6.06 13.68
N SER A 253 -0.24 5.57 14.48
CA SER A 253 -1.52 5.08 13.97
C SER A 253 -2.34 6.17 13.28
N THR A 254 -2.38 7.37 13.85
CA THR A 254 -3.09 8.52 13.29
C THR A 254 -2.45 8.97 11.98
N MET A 255 -1.12 8.99 11.91
CA MET A 255 -0.40 9.37 10.67
C MET A 255 -0.51 8.32 9.56
N LEU A 256 -0.59 7.03 9.91
CA LEU A 256 -0.89 5.97 8.92
C LEU A 256 -2.30 6.14 8.35
N SER A 257 -3.28 6.48 9.19
CA SER A 257 -4.65 6.77 8.74
C SER A 257 -4.70 8.02 7.85
N LEU A 258 -3.97 9.08 8.23
CA LEU A 258 -3.86 10.30 7.41
C LEU A 258 -3.18 9.99 6.07
N ARG A 259 -2.08 9.22 6.06
CA ARG A 259 -1.44 8.75 4.84
C ARG A 259 -2.46 8.07 3.92
N SER A 260 -3.22 7.10 4.45
CA SER A 260 -4.23 6.38 3.66
C SER A 260 -5.29 7.33 3.11
N LEU A 261 -5.78 8.27 3.92
CA LEU A 261 -6.79 9.25 3.48
C LEU A 261 -6.28 10.11 2.32
N VAL A 262 -5.09 10.71 2.45
CA VAL A 262 -4.54 11.58 1.40
C VAL A 262 -4.18 10.80 0.14
N GLN A 263 -3.74 9.54 0.26
CA GLN A 263 -3.52 8.66 -0.86
C GLN A 263 -4.82 8.35 -1.61
N GLN A 264 -5.93 8.06 -0.92
CA GLN A 264 -7.23 7.84 -1.55
C GLN A 264 -7.78 9.08 -2.24
N LEU A 265 -7.55 10.27 -1.67
CA LEU A 265 -7.86 11.53 -2.36
C LEU A 265 -7.06 11.67 -3.65
N GLY A 266 -5.76 11.38 -3.62
CA GLY A 266 -4.92 11.35 -4.82
C GLY A 266 -5.44 10.37 -5.87
N ALA A 267 -5.77 9.15 -5.46
CA ALA A 267 -6.34 8.12 -6.34
C ALA A 267 -7.65 8.58 -7.00
N ALA A 268 -8.57 9.16 -6.21
CA ALA A 268 -9.84 9.67 -6.73
C ALA A 268 -9.64 10.80 -7.75
N LEU A 269 -8.79 11.79 -7.42
CA LEU A 269 -8.47 12.89 -8.35
C LEU A 269 -7.80 12.37 -9.63
N GLY A 270 -6.88 11.41 -9.49
CA GLY A 270 -6.21 10.76 -10.61
C GLY A 270 -7.19 10.04 -11.53
N LEU A 271 -8.14 9.26 -10.97
CA LEU A 271 -9.17 8.57 -11.73
C LEU A 271 -10.11 9.52 -12.48
N ILE A 272 -10.57 10.58 -11.82
CA ILE A 272 -11.43 11.59 -12.46
C ILE A 272 -10.69 12.24 -13.64
N LEU A 273 -9.45 12.67 -13.42
CA LEU A 273 -8.65 13.30 -14.46
C LEU A 273 -8.33 12.34 -15.61
N ALA A 274 -7.87 11.14 -15.28
CA ALA A 274 -7.52 10.15 -16.29
C ALA A 274 -8.75 9.66 -17.07
N GLY A 275 -9.91 9.48 -16.41
CA GLY A 275 -11.16 9.13 -17.06
C GLY A 275 -11.55 10.19 -18.08
N PHE A 276 -11.54 11.47 -17.70
CA PHE A 276 -11.82 12.58 -18.61
C PHE A 276 -10.86 12.62 -19.80
N ILE A 277 -9.55 12.47 -19.55
CA ILE A 277 -8.54 12.48 -20.63
C ILE A 277 -8.71 11.25 -21.55
N ALA A 278 -8.99 10.08 -20.96
CA ALA A 278 -9.18 8.86 -21.73
C ALA A 278 -10.41 8.91 -22.64
N GLU A 279 -11.49 9.58 -22.20
CA GLU A 279 -12.71 9.78 -22.99
C GLU A 279 -12.50 10.79 -24.13
N VAL A 280 -11.81 11.91 -23.85
CA VAL A 280 -11.62 12.97 -24.84
C VAL A 280 -10.51 12.63 -25.85
N TYR A 281 -9.45 11.96 -25.43
CA TYR A 281 -8.30 11.64 -26.26
C TYR A 281 -8.10 10.13 -26.40
N SER A 282 -7.44 9.53 -25.37
CA SER A 282 -7.22 8.08 -25.30
C SER A 282 -6.64 7.66 -23.95
N THR A 283 -6.75 6.38 -23.61
CA THR A 283 -6.12 5.80 -22.41
C THR A 283 -4.59 5.96 -22.39
N PRO A 284 -3.85 5.71 -23.49
CA PRO A 284 -2.41 5.97 -23.53
C PRO A 284 -2.05 7.43 -23.21
N THR A 285 -2.81 8.40 -23.75
CA THR A 285 -2.61 9.82 -23.45
C THR A 285 -2.80 10.13 -21.97
N ALA A 286 -3.82 9.55 -21.34
CA ALA A 286 -4.05 9.70 -19.90
C ALA A 286 -2.87 9.15 -19.07
N TRP A 287 -2.27 8.03 -19.48
CA TRP A 287 -1.11 7.46 -18.79
C TRP A 287 0.16 8.30 -18.97
N VAL A 288 0.38 8.84 -20.18
CA VAL A 288 1.52 9.76 -20.41
C VAL A 288 1.38 11.02 -19.54
N ILE A 289 0.20 11.62 -19.48
CA ILE A 289 -0.06 12.79 -18.63
C ILE A 289 0.07 12.38 -17.15
N GLY A 290 -0.43 11.21 -16.76
CA GLY A 290 -0.25 10.64 -15.42
C GLY A 290 1.22 10.52 -15.01
N SER A 291 2.13 10.21 -15.93
CA SER A 291 3.56 10.11 -15.63
C SER A 291 4.18 11.43 -15.15
N VAL A 292 3.61 12.58 -15.52
CA VAL A 292 4.04 13.91 -15.02
C VAL A 292 3.87 13.99 -13.50
N PHE A 293 2.81 13.43 -12.95
CA PHE A 293 2.62 13.39 -11.48
C PHE A 293 3.70 12.54 -10.79
N LEU A 294 4.15 11.44 -11.43
CA LEU A 294 5.30 10.68 -10.90
C LEU A 294 6.58 11.49 -10.92
N VAL A 295 6.83 12.28 -11.97
CA VAL A 295 7.97 13.19 -12.02
C VAL A 295 7.89 14.23 -10.90
N LEU A 296 6.70 14.81 -10.63
CA LEU A 296 6.51 15.73 -9.50
C LEU A 296 6.77 15.01 -8.16
N ALA A 297 6.34 13.77 -8.01
CA ALA A 297 6.64 12.97 -6.82
C ALA A 297 8.15 12.73 -6.67
N VAL A 298 8.88 12.43 -7.75
CA VAL A 298 10.35 12.30 -7.75
C VAL A 298 11.02 13.59 -7.30
N LEU A 299 10.57 14.74 -7.80
CA LEU A 299 11.12 16.04 -7.40
C LEU A 299 10.93 16.31 -5.91
N LEU A 300 9.71 16.06 -5.37
CA LEU A 300 9.43 16.25 -3.96
C LEU A 300 10.30 15.34 -3.09
N ILE A 301 10.43 14.05 -3.43
CA ILE A 301 11.27 13.11 -2.68
C ILE A 301 12.76 13.47 -2.80
N SER A 302 13.20 14.01 -3.93
CA SER A 302 14.58 14.47 -4.12
C SER A 302 14.90 15.70 -3.26
N ILE A 303 13.96 16.64 -3.12
CA ILE A 303 14.07 17.79 -2.21
C ILE A 303 14.08 17.32 -0.77
N LEU A 304 13.21 16.37 -0.40
CA LEU A 304 13.18 15.74 0.92
C LEU A 304 14.52 15.08 1.26
N ALA A 305 15.12 14.37 0.30
CA ALA A 305 16.43 13.73 0.48
C ALA A 305 17.52 14.74 0.85
N LYS A 306 17.57 15.89 0.18
CA LYS A 306 18.53 16.95 0.46
C LYS A 306 18.34 17.53 1.87
N ARG A 307 17.10 17.77 2.30
CA ARG A 307 16.79 18.30 3.63
C ARG A 307 17.23 17.35 4.75
N LEU A 308 16.86 16.06 4.63
CA LEU A 308 17.23 15.06 5.64
C LEU A 308 18.75 14.78 5.71
N THR A 309 19.51 15.13 4.69
CA THR A 309 20.98 15.05 4.72
C THR A 309 21.56 16.27 5.43
N SER A 310 21.01 17.46 5.18
CA SER A 310 21.45 18.73 5.81
C SER A 310 21.15 18.83 7.32
N GLU A 311 20.18 18.06 7.83
CA GLU A 311 19.88 18.01 9.26
C GLU A 311 20.80 17.05 10.06
N ASN A 312 21.56 16.19 9.36
CA ASN A 312 22.47 15.22 9.98
C ASN A 312 23.96 15.62 9.89
N ASP A 313 24.27 16.71 9.18
CA ASP A 313 25.59 17.35 9.11
C ASP A 313 25.64 18.57 10.05
#